data_634b19fb52e76a7a804cdb6fb2062e2d
#
_entry.id   634b19fb52e76a7a804cdb6fb2062e2d
#
_cell.length_a   1.000
_cell.length_b   1.000
_cell.length_c   1.000
_cell.angle_alpha   90.00
_cell.angle_beta   90.00
_cell.angle_gamma   90.00
#
_symmetry.space_group_name_H-M   'P 1'
#
loop_
_entity.id
_entity.type
_entity.pdbx_description
1 polymer ?
#
loop_
_entity_poly.entity_id
_entity_poly.type
_entity_poly.pdbx_seq_one_letter_code
_entity_poly.pdbx_strand_id
1 'polypeptide(L)'
;MTINTIRSFCRKLSALIVLFVGISCQQALAHAHLTEQIPAEDTTVENTPQVITLSFSEGIELNFSKVKVTGPENKSIKTGKLKLDPATNTKLILPIEDKLTTGRYDVNWSVVSVDGHKTKGVYSFTVK
;
A
#
# COMPACT_ATOMS: atom_id res chain seq x y z
N MET A 1 -43.53 43.76 7.94
CA MET A 1 -43.08 42.73 7.06
C MET A 1 -41.59 42.81 7.01
N THR A 2 -40.97 41.88 7.42
CA THR A 2 -39.90 41.75 6.61
C THR A 2 -38.62 41.45 7.31
N ILE A 3 -38.31 42.00 8.50
CA ILE A 3 -37.13 41.61 9.27
C ILE A 3 -37.24 40.17 9.77
N ASN A 4 -38.42 39.73 10.16
CA ASN A 4 -38.66 38.37 10.65
C ASN A 4 -38.57 37.31 9.51
N THR A 5 -39.03 37.71 8.30
CA THR A 5 -38.97 36.83 7.11
C THR A 5 -37.53 36.67 6.63
N ILE A 6 -36.76 37.75 6.61
CA ILE A 6 -35.33 37.73 6.26
C ILE A 6 -34.51 36.95 7.27
N ARG A 7 -34.77 37.10 8.57
CA ARG A 7 -34.10 36.33 9.62
C ARG A 7 -34.40 34.82 9.53
N SER A 8 -35.62 34.45 9.19
CA SER A 8 -36.02 33.05 9.00
C SER A 8 -35.37 32.46 7.76
N PHE A 9 -35.24 33.23 6.69
CA PHE A 9 -34.59 32.81 5.43
C PHE A 9 -33.08 32.61 5.65
N CYS A 10 -32.40 33.53 6.33
CA CYS A 10 -30.99 33.44 6.65
C CYS A 10 -30.68 32.24 7.58
N ARG A 11 -31.54 31.96 8.54
CA ARG A 11 -31.38 30.80 9.45
C ARG A 11 -31.54 29.47 8.70
N LYS A 12 -32.46 29.37 7.76
CA LYS A 12 -32.67 28.19 6.92
C LYS A 12 -31.51 28.00 5.92
N LEU A 13 -31.00 29.09 5.36
CA LEU A 13 -29.87 29.08 4.44
C LEU A 13 -28.58 28.67 5.18
N SER A 14 -28.35 29.17 6.40
CA SER A 14 -27.22 28.78 7.23
C SER A 14 -27.24 27.31 7.62
N ALA A 15 -28.43 26.76 7.96
CA ALA A 15 -28.60 25.35 8.24
C ALA A 15 -28.32 24.46 7.02
N LEU A 16 -28.70 24.90 5.83
CA LEU A 16 -28.43 24.20 4.59
C LEU A 16 -26.93 24.20 4.23
N ILE A 17 -26.24 25.32 4.46
CA ILE A 17 -24.79 25.46 4.21
C ILE A 17 -24.00 24.56 5.20
N VAL A 18 -24.40 24.50 6.46
CA VAL A 18 -23.75 23.63 7.46
C VAL A 18 -23.94 22.15 7.12
N LEU A 19 -25.11 21.78 6.59
CA LEU A 19 -25.36 20.40 6.15
C LEU A 19 -24.50 20.03 4.92
N PHE A 20 -24.25 20.97 4.01
CA PHE A 20 -23.45 20.73 2.80
C PHE A 20 -21.95 20.67 3.08
N VAL A 21 -21.44 21.40 4.09
CA VAL A 21 -20.04 21.35 4.51
C VAL A 21 -19.71 20.05 5.26
N GLY A 22 -20.69 19.40 5.88
CA GLY A 22 -20.50 18.13 6.58
C GLY A 22 -20.30 16.91 5.67
N ILE A 23 -20.55 17.02 4.36
CA ILE A 23 -20.47 15.90 3.41
C ILE A 23 -19.12 15.85 2.67
N SER A 24 -18.31 16.91 2.78
CA SER A 24 -17.09 17.04 1.99
C SER A 24 -15.82 16.47 2.63
N CYS A 25 -15.91 15.68 3.69
CA CYS A 25 -14.74 15.17 4.40
C CYS A 25 -14.66 13.64 4.43
N GLN A 26 -15.04 12.98 3.34
CA GLN A 26 -14.71 11.58 3.13
C GLN A 26 -13.94 11.42 1.83
N GLN A 27 -12.72 11.91 1.83
CA GLN A 27 -11.73 11.30 0.96
C GLN A 27 -11.39 9.95 1.58
N ALA A 28 -12.14 8.94 1.21
CA ALA A 28 -11.72 7.57 1.44
C ALA A 28 -10.31 7.44 0.86
N LEU A 29 -9.35 7.04 1.68
CA LEU A 29 -8.01 6.68 1.23
C LEU A 29 -8.16 5.43 0.35
N ALA A 30 -8.42 5.64 -0.94
CA ALA A 30 -8.67 4.60 -1.93
C ALA A 30 -7.36 4.03 -2.52
N HIS A 31 -6.20 4.30 -1.90
CA HIS A 31 -4.91 3.80 -2.35
C HIS A 31 -4.46 2.61 -1.51
N ALA A 32 -4.05 1.54 -2.17
CA ALA A 32 -3.40 0.44 -1.48
C ALA A 32 -2.10 0.92 -0.84
N HIS A 33 -1.97 0.76 0.46
CA HIS A 33 -0.72 0.98 1.19
C HIS A 33 -0.28 -0.30 1.87
N LEU A 34 1.02 -0.45 2.02
CA LEU A 34 1.64 -1.60 2.65
C LEU A 34 1.29 -1.61 4.13
N THR A 35 0.66 -2.68 4.60
CA THR A 35 0.23 -2.87 5.99
C THR A 35 1.14 -3.83 6.75
N GLU A 36 1.73 -4.80 6.05
CA GLU A 36 2.64 -5.79 6.62
C GLU A 36 3.61 -6.28 5.55
N GLN A 37 4.84 -6.50 5.95
CA GLN A 37 5.88 -7.12 5.11
C GLN A 37 6.67 -8.17 5.90
N ILE A 38 7.01 -9.25 5.22
CA ILE A 38 7.84 -10.34 5.76
C ILE A 38 8.94 -10.64 4.75
N PRO A 39 10.24 -10.51 5.09
CA PRO A 39 10.77 -10.00 6.36
C PRO A 39 10.30 -8.58 6.68
N ALA A 40 10.22 -8.23 7.97
CA ALA A 40 9.79 -6.90 8.40
C ALA A 40 10.87 -5.84 8.09
N GLU A 41 10.45 -4.58 7.95
CA GLU A 41 11.34 -3.46 7.71
C GLU A 41 12.40 -3.31 8.80
N ASP A 42 13.63 -3.03 8.40
CA ASP A 42 14.80 -2.82 9.27
C ASP A 42 15.11 -4.00 10.21
N THR A 43 14.63 -5.19 9.91
CA THR A 43 14.98 -6.40 10.65
C THR A 43 16.22 -7.09 10.10
N THR A 44 16.89 -7.85 10.95
CA THR A 44 17.97 -8.76 10.57
C THR A 44 17.49 -10.19 10.66
N VAL A 45 17.62 -10.93 9.56
CA VAL A 45 17.30 -12.35 9.48
C VAL A 45 18.57 -13.21 9.45
N GLU A 46 18.55 -14.33 10.13
CA GLU A 46 19.72 -15.23 10.23
C GLU A 46 19.93 -16.09 8.97
N ASN A 47 18.87 -16.31 8.21
CA ASN A 47 18.89 -17.13 7.01
C ASN A 47 18.22 -16.44 5.84
N THR A 48 18.57 -16.86 4.62
CA THR A 48 17.88 -16.42 3.41
C THR A 48 16.37 -16.69 3.53
N PRO A 49 15.52 -15.67 3.46
CA PRO A 49 14.08 -15.90 3.37
C PRO A 49 13.74 -16.61 2.07
N GLN A 50 12.90 -17.63 2.14
CA GLN A 50 12.44 -18.38 0.97
C GLN A 50 11.41 -17.60 0.14
N VAL A 51 10.75 -16.66 0.77
CA VAL A 51 9.66 -15.90 0.19
C VAL A 51 9.59 -14.52 0.83
N ILE A 52 9.23 -13.52 0.03
CA ILE A 52 8.83 -12.20 0.52
C ILE A 52 7.33 -12.10 0.41
N THR A 53 6.70 -11.63 1.47
CA THR A 53 5.25 -11.42 1.54
C THR A 53 4.96 -9.96 1.80
N LEU A 54 4.06 -9.38 1.00
CA LEU A 54 3.62 -7.99 1.11
C LEU A 54 2.10 -7.97 1.24
N SER A 55 1.58 -7.48 2.35
CA SER A 55 0.15 -7.30 2.59
C SER A 55 -0.24 -5.83 2.42
N PHE A 56 -1.34 -5.58 1.75
CA PHE A 56 -1.84 -4.24 1.44
C PHE A 56 -3.23 -4.03 2.02
N SER A 57 -3.60 -2.77 2.18
CA SER A 57 -4.92 -2.37 2.69
C SER A 57 -6.07 -2.62 1.72
N GLU A 58 -5.76 -2.81 0.43
CA GLU A 58 -6.71 -3.00 -0.66
C GLU A 58 -6.32 -4.19 -1.52
N GLY A 59 -7.28 -4.72 -2.29
CA GLY A 59 -7.01 -5.75 -3.29
C GLY A 59 -6.05 -5.28 -4.37
N ILE A 60 -5.18 -6.15 -4.84
CA ILE A 60 -4.11 -5.87 -5.80
C ILE A 60 -4.38 -6.53 -7.15
N GLU A 61 -4.20 -5.77 -8.22
CA GLU A 61 -4.18 -6.25 -9.60
C GLU A 61 -2.80 -6.81 -9.94
N LEU A 62 -2.65 -8.12 -9.88
CA LEU A 62 -1.36 -8.81 -10.03
C LEU A 62 -0.67 -8.47 -11.36
N ASN A 63 -1.41 -8.43 -12.46
CA ASN A 63 -0.85 -8.23 -13.80
C ASN A 63 -0.23 -6.85 -14.02
N PHE A 64 -0.58 -5.88 -13.19
CA PHE A 64 -0.07 -4.52 -13.24
C PHE A 64 0.88 -4.18 -12.07
N SER A 65 1.22 -5.18 -11.28
CA SER A 65 2.04 -5.02 -10.08
C SER A 65 3.41 -5.68 -10.26
N LYS A 66 4.41 -5.10 -9.61
CA LYS A 66 5.81 -5.56 -9.68
C LYS A 66 6.46 -5.47 -8.32
N VAL A 67 7.30 -6.45 -8.02
CA VAL A 67 8.19 -6.43 -6.85
C VAL A 67 9.57 -6.85 -7.32
N LYS A 68 10.59 -6.09 -6.91
CA LYS A 68 11.99 -6.34 -7.26
C LYS A 68 12.85 -6.28 -6.00
N VAL A 69 13.75 -7.23 -5.85
CA VAL A 69 14.72 -7.27 -4.75
C VAL A 69 16.10 -6.92 -5.27
N THR A 70 16.75 -5.99 -4.59
CA THR A 70 18.12 -5.55 -4.89
C THR A 70 18.98 -5.77 -3.66
N GLY A 71 20.10 -6.43 -3.84
CA GLY A 71 21.06 -6.75 -2.78
C GLY A 71 22.26 -5.81 -2.73
N PRO A 72 23.29 -6.18 -1.96
CA PRO A 72 24.55 -5.43 -1.91
C PRO A 72 25.13 -5.18 -3.30
N GLU A 73 25.79 -4.02 -3.46
CA GLU A 73 26.36 -3.58 -4.75
C GLU A 73 25.36 -3.44 -5.90
N ASN A 74 24.08 -3.15 -5.55
CA ASN A 74 22.97 -3.04 -6.51
C ASN A 74 22.71 -4.31 -7.32
N LYS A 75 23.09 -5.47 -6.79
CA LYS A 75 22.85 -6.76 -7.45
C LYS A 75 21.36 -7.07 -7.48
N SER A 76 20.83 -7.31 -8.66
CA SER A 76 19.45 -7.81 -8.82
C SER A 76 19.37 -9.26 -8.33
N ILE A 77 18.40 -9.55 -7.47
CA ILE A 77 18.18 -10.89 -6.92
C ILE A 77 17.21 -11.64 -7.82
N LYS A 78 17.55 -12.89 -8.12
CA LYS A 78 16.67 -13.77 -8.88
C LYS A 78 15.49 -14.20 -8.02
N THR A 79 14.30 -13.98 -8.54
CA THR A 79 13.03 -14.30 -7.88
C THR A 79 12.16 -15.18 -8.78
N GLY A 80 11.27 -15.93 -8.16
CA GLY A 80 10.23 -16.65 -8.88
C GLY A 80 9.10 -15.70 -9.33
N LYS A 81 8.04 -16.29 -9.84
CA LYS A 81 6.87 -15.54 -10.32
C LYS A 81 6.11 -14.93 -9.13
N LEU A 82 5.85 -13.62 -9.22
CA LEU A 82 4.96 -12.93 -8.28
C LEU A 82 3.55 -13.51 -8.37
N LYS A 83 2.92 -13.75 -7.23
CA LYS A 83 1.56 -14.29 -7.15
C LYS A 83 0.78 -13.69 -5.99
N LEU A 84 -0.55 -13.78 -6.09
CA LEU A 84 -1.45 -13.47 -4.98
C LEU A 84 -1.56 -14.70 -4.05
N ASP A 85 -1.79 -14.44 -2.77
CA ASP A 85 -2.19 -15.46 -1.82
C ASP A 85 -3.55 -16.07 -2.25
N PRO A 86 -3.71 -17.41 -2.25
CA PRO A 86 -4.97 -18.02 -2.64
C PRO A 86 -6.17 -17.65 -1.77
N ALA A 87 -5.92 -17.21 -0.53
CA ALA A 87 -6.98 -16.86 0.42
C ALA A 87 -7.40 -15.38 0.35
N THR A 88 -6.58 -14.51 -0.24
CA THR A 88 -6.87 -13.07 -0.29
C THR A 88 -6.17 -12.37 -1.45
N ASN A 89 -6.84 -11.42 -2.08
CA ASN A 89 -6.26 -10.59 -3.13
C ASN A 89 -5.46 -9.39 -2.59
N THR A 90 -5.30 -9.26 -1.28
CA THR A 90 -4.55 -8.16 -0.65
C THR A 90 -3.09 -8.50 -0.37
N LYS A 91 -2.68 -9.75 -0.56
CA LYS A 91 -1.36 -10.25 -0.21
C LYS A 91 -0.60 -10.76 -1.43
N LEU A 92 0.58 -10.19 -1.68
CA LEU A 92 1.53 -10.64 -2.69
C LEU A 92 2.57 -11.58 -2.08
N ILE A 93 2.93 -12.60 -2.84
CA ILE A 93 3.94 -13.60 -2.48
C ILE A 93 5.00 -13.63 -3.59
N LEU A 94 6.25 -13.37 -3.23
CA LEU A 94 7.40 -13.40 -4.14
C LEU A 94 8.40 -14.45 -3.68
N PRO A 95 8.54 -15.58 -4.36
CA PRO A 95 9.58 -16.57 -4.07
C PRO A 95 10.98 -16.02 -4.33
N ILE A 96 11.93 -16.30 -3.46
CA ILE A 96 13.36 -16.00 -3.65
C ILE A 96 14.03 -17.25 -4.19
N GLU A 97 14.72 -17.16 -5.32
CA GLU A 97 15.44 -18.27 -5.93
C GLU A 97 16.94 -18.25 -5.61
N ASP A 98 17.53 -17.06 -5.44
CA ASP A 98 18.92 -16.91 -5.04
C ASP A 98 19.14 -17.18 -3.56
N LYS A 99 20.28 -17.78 -3.21
CA LYS A 99 20.78 -17.76 -1.85
C LYS A 99 21.37 -16.39 -1.55
N LEU A 100 20.79 -15.69 -0.58
CA LEU A 100 21.24 -14.35 -0.21
C LEU A 100 22.50 -14.40 0.65
N THR A 101 23.47 -13.57 0.31
CA THR A 101 24.68 -13.37 1.13
C THR A 101 24.41 -12.35 2.24
N THR A 102 25.28 -12.30 3.23
CA THR A 102 25.25 -11.27 4.28
C THR A 102 25.19 -9.86 3.67
N GLY A 103 24.27 -9.05 4.14
CA GLY A 103 24.15 -7.67 3.70
C GLY A 103 22.71 -7.15 3.71
N ARG A 104 22.56 -5.90 3.28
CA ARG A 104 21.27 -5.21 3.19
C ARG A 104 20.61 -5.46 1.84
N TYR A 105 19.31 -5.71 1.88
CA TYR A 105 18.46 -5.95 0.72
C TYR A 105 17.32 -4.94 0.69
N ASP A 106 17.08 -4.38 -0.48
CA ASP A 106 15.97 -3.46 -0.71
C ASP A 106 14.87 -4.16 -1.50
N VAL A 107 13.65 -4.10 -1.00
CA VAL A 107 12.46 -4.59 -1.68
C VAL A 107 11.70 -3.41 -2.26
N ASN A 108 11.76 -3.28 -3.58
CA ASN A 108 11.08 -2.23 -4.33
C ASN A 108 9.76 -2.79 -4.86
N TRP A 109 8.67 -2.15 -4.53
CA TRP A 109 7.36 -2.57 -5.00
C TRP A 109 6.61 -1.45 -5.71
N SER A 110 5.83 -1.82 -6.68
CA SER A 110 4.89 -0.95 -7.38
C SER A 110 3.64 -1.76 -7.65
N VAL A 111 2.53 -1.36 -7.08
CA VAL A 111 1.26 -2.09 -7.17
C VAL A 111 0.15 -1.21 -7.71
N VAL A 112 -0.80 -1.84 -8.39
CA VAL A 112 -2.06 -1.24 -8.79
C VAL A 112 -3.16 -1.90 -7.99
N SER A 113 -3.96 -1.12 -7.29
CA SER A 113 -5.12 -1.60 -6.55
C SER A 113 -6.30 -1.88 -7.48
N VAL A 114 -7.26 -2.67 -7.00
CA VAL A 114 -8.47 -3.04 -7.77
C VAL A 114 -9.31 -1.84 -8.19
N ASP A 115 -9.16 -0.70 -7.51
CA ASP A 115 -9.78 0.58 -7.90
C ASP A 115 -8.98 1.37 -8.96
N GLY A 116 -7.86 0.81 -9.46
CA GLY A 116 -7.06 1.38 -10.54
C GLY A 116 -5.97 2.37 -10.11
N HIS A 117 -5.74 2.58 -8.82
CA HIS A 117 -4.71 3.48 -8.33
C HIS A 117 -3.36 2.78 -8.17
N LYS A 118 -2.31 3.45 -8.62
CA LYS A 118 -0.92 2.98 -8.53
C LYS A 118 -0.22 3.57 -7.31
N THR A 119 0.39 2.70 -6.50
CA THR A 119 1.26 3.09 -5.39
C THR A 119 2.59 2.35 -5.48
N LYS A 120 3.63 2.93 -4.90
CA LYS A 120 4.98 2.37 -4.89
C LYS A 120 5.68 2.68 -3.58
N GLY A 121 6.64 1.85 -3.24
CA GLY A 121 7.47 2.05 -2.08
C GLY A 121 8.71 1.17 -2.10
N VAL A 122 9.52 1.33 -1.09
CA VAL A 122 10.71 0.53 -0.84
C VAL A 122 10.85 0.31 0.66
N TYR A 123 11.25 -0.88 1.06
CA TYR A 123 11.70 -1.18 2.41
C TYR A 123 12.93 -2.07 2.36
N SER A 124 13.63 -2.19 3.47
CA SER A 124 14.88 -2.94 3.54
C SER A 124 14.88 -3.91 4.69
N PHE A 125 15.63 -5.00 4.53
CA PHE A 125 15.99 -5.94 5.59
C PHE A 125 17.45 -6.34 5.43
N THR A 126 18.02 -6.94 6.46
CA THR A 126 19.42 -7.40 6.46
C THR A 126 19.48 -8.91 6.63
N VAL A 127 20.35 -9.57 5.88
CA VAL A 127 20.74 -10.97 6.10
C VAL A 127 22.07 -10.99 6.83
N LYS A 128 22.17 -11.81 7.87
CA LYS A 128 23.36 -11.96 8.73
C LYS A 128 24.22 -13.13 8.31
#